data_0f36d0dec425d5d835fccd186a7a3ce7
#
_entry.id   0f36d0dec425d5d835fccd186a7a3ce7
#
_cell.length_a   1.000
_cell.length_b   1.000
_cell.length_c   1.000
_cell.angle_alpha   90.00
_cell.angle_beta   90.00
_cell.angle_gamma   90.00
#
_symmetry.space_group_name_H-M   'P 1'
#
loop_
_entity.id
_entity.type
_entity.pdbx_description
1 polymer ?
#
loop_
_entity_poly.entity_id
_entity_poly.type
_entity_poly.pdbx_seq_one_letter_code
_entity_poly.pdbx_strand_id
1 'polypeptide(L)'
;MLFRSNGAGGLDEASLAGPNALRLIESGGITTKEVSPEDLGLTRAGLDQLRGGDCAVNQQILQNVLQGQGSLAQTEVVAFNTALVLWAAGLQSDLPAAVAQAQAVLNEGKAWDKLVALRDALSDGDGE
;
A
#
# COMPACT_ATOMS: atom_id res chain seq x y z
N MET A 1 -12.66 11.53 -6.93
CA MET A 1 -13.18 10.35 -6.21
C MET A 1 -12.55 10.29 -4.83
N LEU A 2 -13.32 9.97 -3.80
CA LEU A 2 -12.83 9.61 -2.48
C LEU A 2 -13.24 8.16 -2.20
N PHE A 3 -12.47 7.45 -1.39
CA PHE A 3 -12.86 6.13 -0.94
C PHE A 3 -12.57 5.92 0.55
N ARG A 4 -13.26 4.96 1.13
CA ARG A 4 -12.98 4.40 2.46
C ARG A 4 -12.87 2.89 2.32
N SER A 5 -11.79 2.31 2.82
CA SER A 5 -11.59 0.87 2.88
C SER A 5 -11.98 0.31 4.24
N ASN A 6 -12.36 -0.96 4.25
CA ASN A 6 -12.47 -1.79 5.43
C ASN A 6 -11.92 -3.16 5.05
N GLY A 7 -10.74 -3.45 5.56
CA GLY A 7 -10.00 -4.66 5.22
C GLY A 7 -10.53 -5.90 5.94
N ALA A 8 -10.38 -7.06 5.30
CA ALA A 8 -10.66 -8.34 5.92
C ALA A 8 -9.84 -8.49 7.22
N GLY A 9 -10.50 -8.94 8.28
CA GLY A 9 -9.89 -9.01 9.62
C GLY A 9 -10.05 -7.75 10.47
N GLY A 10 -10.82 -6.75 10.00
CA GLY A 10 -11.14 -5.54 10.75
C GLY A 10 -10.07 -4.45 10.66
N LEU A 11 -9.23 -4.48 9.63
CA LEU A 11 -8.24 -3.43 9.37
C LEU A 11 -8.91 -2.19 8.76
N ASP A 12 -8.38 -1.04 9.07
CA ASP A 12 -8.76 0.25 8.48
C ASP A 12 -8.18 0.45 7.07
N GLU A 13 -7.17 -0.34 6.70
CA GLU A 13 -6.58 -0.42 5.37
C GLU A 13 -6.98 -1.71 4.64
N ALA A 14 -6.70 -1.78 3.34
CA ALA A 14 -6.93 -3.01 2.58
C ALA A 14 -6.00 -4.13 3.05
N SER A 15 -6.54 -5.33 3.11
CA SER A 15 -5.91 -6.53 3.64
C SER A 15 -5.79 -7.61 2.56
N LEU A 16 -4.78 -8.45 2.69
CA LEU A 16 -4.63 -9.67 1.89
C LEU A 16 -5.39 -10.88 2.46
N ALA A 17 -6.01 -10.73 3.64
CA ALA A 17 -6.65 -11.87 4.32
C ALA A 17 -8.00 -12.27 3.70
N GLY A 18 -8.59 -11.45 2.85
CA GLY A 18 -9.84 -11.73 2.18
C GLY A 18 -10.44 -10.51 1.48
N PRO A 19 -11.75 -10.54 1.18
CA PRO A 19 -12.44 -9.46 0.53
C PRO A 19 -12.38 -8.15 1.32
N ASN A 20 -12.19 -7.04 0.62
CA ASN A 20 -12.14 -5.69 1.17
C ASN A 20 -13.34 -4.89 0.67
N ALA A 21 -14.10 -4.30 1.59
CA ALA A 21 -15.23 -3.44 1.24
C ALA A 21 -14.75 -2.00 1.00
N LEU A 22 -14.91 -1.51 -0.22
CA LEU A 22 -14.62 -0.13 -0.61
C LEU A 22 -15.92 0.65 -0.72
N ARG A 23 -15.98 1.82 -0.09
CA ARG A 23 -17.03 2.80 -0.30
C ARG A 23 -16.49 3.94 -1.12
N LEU A 24 -17.02 4.07 -2.32
CA LEU A 24 -16.62 5.09 -3.30
C LEU A 24 -17.56 6.26 -3.19
N ILE A 25 -17.01 7.45 -3.02
CA ILE A 25 -17.75 8.71 -2.95
C ILE A 25 -17.47 9.47 -4.22
N GLU A 26 -18.47 9.55 -5.08
CA GLU A 26 -18.41 10.29 -6.35
C GLU A 26 -19.57 11.29 -6.40
N SER A 27 -19.54 12.20 -7.37
CA SER A 27 -20.53 13.28 -7.51
C SER A 27 -21.98 12.76 -7.50
N GLY A 28 -22.60 12.81 -6.32
CA GLY A 28 -24.01 12.50 -6.13
C GLY A 28 -24.33 11.21 -5.37
N GLY A 29 -23.36 10.43 -4.91
CA GLY A 29 -23.68 9.22 -4.18
C GLY A 29 -22.50 8.45 -3.58
N ILE A 30 -22.85 7.43 -2.81
CA ILE A 30 -21.90 6.45 -2.27
C ILE A 30 -22.23 5.11 -2.89
N THR A 31 -21.24 4.49 -3.53
CA THR A 31 -21.34 3.12 -4.02
C THR A 31 -20.42 2.21 -3.23
N THR A 32 -20.82 0.95 -3.06
CA THR A 32 -20.01 -0.06 -2.39
C THR A 32 -19.46 -1.01 -3.43
N LYS A 33 -18.16 -1.29 -3.36
CA LYS A 33 -17.47 -2.27 -4.18
C LYS A 33 -16.72 -3.22 -3.25
N GLU A 34 -16.74 -4.51 -3.55
CA GLU A 34 -15.88 -5.50 -2.90
C GLU A 34 -14.72 -5.84 -3.83
N VAL A 35 -13.52 -5.95 -3.26
CA VAL A 35 -12.30 -6.28 -3.99
C VAL A 35 -11.50 -7.30 -3.18
N SER A 36 -11.26 -8.46 -3.76
CA SER A 36 -10.37 -9.48 -3.19
C SER A 36 -8.95 -9.32 -3.72
N PRO A 37 -7.93 -9.73 -2.96
CA PRO A 37 -6.54 -9.72 -3.43
C PRO A 37 -6.38 -10.44 -4.77
N GLU A 38 -7.06 -11.57 -4.94
CA GLU A 38 -7.00 -12.41 -6.14
C GLU A 38 -7.52 -11.69 -7.40
N ASP A 39 -8.49 -10.79 -7.25
CA ASP A 39 -9.02 -9.97 -8.35
C ASP A 39 -7.95 -9.03 -8.94
N LEU A 40 -6.91 -8.79 -8.16
CA LEU A 40 -5.79 -7.89 -8.50
C LEU A 40 -4.50 -8.66 -8.81
N GLY A 41 -4.57 -10.00 -8.87
CA GLY A 41 -3.40 -10.84 -9.07
C GLY A 41 -2.47 -10.93 -7.84
N LEU A 42 -2.99 -10.57 -6.65
CA LEU A 42 -2.25 -10.66 -5.39
C LEU A 42 -2.54 -11.97 -4.67
N THR A 43 -1.61 -12.39 -3.84
CA THR A 43 -1.70 -13.64 -3.08
C THR A 43 -2.43 -13.42 -1.78
N ARG A 44 -3.41 -14.27 -1.48
CA ARG A 44 -4.06 -14.25 -0.17
C ARG A 44 -3.05 -14.57 0.93
N ALA A 45 -3.05 -13.77 1.99
CA ALA A 45 -2.14 -13.93 3.13
C ALA A 45 -2.84 -13.59 4.45
N GLY A 46 -2.58 -14.39 5.47
CA GLY A 46 -3.09 -14.12 6.82
C GLY A 46 -2.40 -12.94 7.49
N LEU A 47 -3.06 -12.32 8.47
CA LEU A 47 -2.53 -11.17 9.21
C LEU A 47 -1.25 -11.50 9.99
N ASP A 48 -1.01 -12.77 10.30
CA ASP A 48 0.22 -13.26 10.94
C ASP A 48 1.46 -13.01 10.07
N GLN A 49 1.32 -13.04 8.74
CA GLN A 49 2.41 -12.75 7.80
C GLN A 49 2.78 -11.26 7.73
N LEU A 50 1.93 -10.39 8.26
CA LEU A 50 2.16 -8.95 8.32
C LEU A 50 2.58 -8.48 9.72
N ARG A 51 2.80 -9.42 10.64
CA ARG A 51 3.15 -9.08 12.02
C ARG A 51 4.51 -8.39 12.05
N GLY A 52 4.53 -7.24 12.72
CA GLY A 52 5.76 -6.53 13.05
C GLY A 52 6.38 -7.00 14.37
N GLY A 53 7.28 -6.20 14.90
CA GLY A 53 7.96 -6.40 16.16
C GLY A 53 8.17 -5.07 16.89
N ASP A 54 9.32 -4.96 17.54
CA ASP A 54 9.76 -3.69 18.12
C ASP A 54 10.14 -2.65 17.05
N CYS A 55 10.57 -1.48 17.48
CA CYS A 55 10.92 -0.39 16.59
C CYS A 55 12.04 -0.79 15.59
N ALA A 56 13.06 -1.52 16.05
CA ALA A 56 14.17 -1.92 15.20
C ALA A 56 13.74 -2.94 14.13
N VAL A 57 12.90 -3.90 14.51
CA VAL A 57 12.33 -4.88 13.58
C VAL A 57 11.44 -4.18 12.55
N ASN A 58 10.57 -3.25 12.98
CA ASN A 58 9.68 -2.54 12.07
C ASN A 58 10.44 -1.60 11.12
N GLN A 59 11.51 -0.97 11.59
CA GLN A 59 12.41 -0.19 10.73
C GLN A 59 13.04 -1.07 9.64
N GLN A 60 13.50 -2.26 9.99
CA GLN A 60 14.09 -3.17 9.01
C GLN A 60 13.06 -3.67 8.00
N ILE A 61 11.82 -3.97 8.45
CA ILE A 61 10.72 -4.35 7.55
C ILE A 61 10.45 -3.22 6.56
N LEU A 62 10.31 -1.98 7.04
CA LEU A 62 10.08 -0.81 6.20
C LEU A 62 11.18 -0.66 5.15
N GLN A 63 12.44 -0.72 5.57
CA GLN A 63 13.58 -0.63 4.67
C GLN A 63 13.54 -1.71 3.60
N ASN A 64 13.36 -2.97 4.01
CA ASN A 64 13.33 -4.10 3.08
C ASN A 64 12.20 -3.95 2.04
N VAL A 65 10.99 -3.58 2.47
CA VAL A 65 9.84 -3.40 1.56
C VAL A 65 10.13 -2.28 0.56
N LEU A 66 10.62 -1.13 1.02
CA LEU A 66 10.88 0.01 0.14
C LEU A 66 12.08 -0.19 -0.80
N GLN A 67 12.96 -1.14 -0.49
CA GLN A 67 14.09 -1.57 -1.35
C GLN A 67 13.76 -2.76 -2.25
N GLY A 68 12.51 -3.24 -2.26
CA GLY A 68 12.11 -4.41 -3.04
C GLY A 68 12.59 -5.76 -2.46
N GLN A 69 12.95 -5.80 -1.18
CA GLN A 69 13.47 -6.97 -0.47
C GLN A 69 12.53 -7.47 0.63
N GLY A 70 11.32 -6.94 0.70
CA GLY A 70 10.30 -7.37 1.65
C GLY A 70 9.79 -8.78 1.36
N SER A 71 9.09 -9.39 2.33
CA SER A 71 8.36 -10.63 2.06
C SER A 71 7.26 -10.38 1.01
N LEU A 72 6.79 -11.45 0.36
CA LEU A 72 5.71 -11.33 -0.62
C LEU A 72 4.48 -10.64 -0.02
N ALA A 73 4.01 -11.08 1.14
CA ALA A 73 2.84 -10.50 1.80
C ALA A 73 3.05 -9.02 2.16
N GLN A 74 4.22 -8.65 2.69
CA GLN A 74 4.53 -7.25 3.04
C GLN A 74 4.57 -6.36 1.80
N THR A 75 5.18 -6.82 0.72
CA THR A 75 5.27 -6.08 -0.54
C THR A 75 3.89 -5.95 -1.18
N GLU A 76 3.11 -7.02 -1.23
CA GLU A 76 1.80 -7.04 -1.86
C GLU A 76 0.76 -6.19 -1.10
N VAL A 77 0.75 -6.19 0.24
CA VAL A 77 -0.17 -5.34 0.99
C VAL A 77 0.14 -3.85 0.81
N VAL A 78 1.41 -3.49 0.74
CA VAL A 78 1.83 -2.10 0.46
C VAL A 78 1.45 -1.70 -0.97
N ALA A 79 1.68 -2.58 -1.94
CA ALA A 79 1.28 -2.34 -3.33
C ALA A 79 -0.23 -2.18 -3.47
N PHE A 80 -1.04 -2.99 -2.77
CA PHE A 80 -2.50 -2.90 -2.80
C PHE A 80 -2.98 -1.54 -2.26
N ASN A 81 -2.52 -1.14 -1.08
CA ASN A 81 -2.94 0.14 -0.50
C ASN A 81 -2.44 1.33 -1.32
N THR A 82 -1.23 1.27 -1.89
CA THR A 82 -0.72 2.27 -2.82
C THR A 82 -1.58 2.34 -4.09
N ALA A 83 -2.01 1.20 -4.62
CA ALA A 83 -2.89 1.15 -5.80
C ALA A 83 -4.23 1.85 -5.55
N LEU A 84 -4.82 1.71 -4.37
CA LEU A 84 -6.04 2.42 -4.00
C LEU A 84 -5.83 3.95 -4.02
N VAL A 85 -4.68 4.43 -3.56
CA VAL A 85 -4.33 5.86 -3.60
C VAL A 85 -4.14 6.34 -5.04
N LEU A 86 -3.40 5.60 -5.88
CA LEU A 86 -3.17 5.94 -7.29
C LEU A 86 -4.49 6.00 -8.07
N TRP A 87 -5.37 5.05 -7.83
CA TRP A 87 -6.69 5.00 -8.44
C TRP A 87 -7.59 6.16 -7.98
N ALA A 88 -7.64 6.43 -6.69
CA ALA A 88 -8.41 7.54 -6.13
C ALA A 88 -7.94 8.91 -6.62
N ALA A 89 -6.63 9.07 -6.82
CA ALA A 89 -6.02 10.27 -7.36
C ALA A 89 -6.21 10.44 -8.89
N GLY A 90 -6.77 9.43 -9.57
CA GLY A 90 -6.94 9.45 -11.03
C GLY A 90 -5.63 9.26 -11.80
N LEU A 91 -4.58 8.80 -11.13
CA LEU A 91 -3.28 8.54 -11.75
C LEU A 91 -3.25 7.19 -12.48
N GLN A 92 -4.18 6.31 -12.17
CA GLN A 92 -4.44 5.05 -12.86
C GLN A 92 -5.93 4.86 -13.08
N SER A 93 -6.29 4.27 -14.22
CA SER A 93 -7.68 4.06 -14.64
C SER A 93 -8.34 2.87 -13.95
N ASP A 94 -7.55 1.88 -13.54
CA ASP A 94 -8.03 0.67 -12.89
C ASP A 94 -7.04 0.17 -11.82
N LEU A 95 -7.54 -0.66 -10.91
CA LEU A 95 -6.75 -1.18 -9.79
C LEU A 95 -5.65 -2.16 -10.20
N PRO A 96 -5.83 -3.10 -11.14
CA PRO A 96 -4.75 -3.98 -11.58
C PRO A 96 -3.53 -3.22 -12.13
N ALA A 97 -3.75 -2.20 -12.97
CA ALA A 97 -2.68 -1.34 -13.47
C ALA A 97 -1.99 -0.55 -12.34
N ALA A 98 -2.77 -0.07 -11.37
CA ALA A 98 -2.25 0.62 -10.20
C ALA A 98 -1.37 -0.29 -9.32
N VAL A 99 -1.79 -1.56 -9.12
CA VAL A 99 -0.98 -2.55 -8.39
C VAL A 99 0.33 -2.82 -9.12
N ALA A 100 0.28 -3.06 -10.44
CA ALA A 100 1.48 -3.31 -11.24
C ALA A 100 2.47 -2.12 -11.16
N GLN A 101 1.98 -0.90 -11.21
CA GLN A 101 2.82 0.29 -11.04
C GLN A 101 3.44 0.37 -9.65
N ALA A 102 2.67 0.13 -8.60
CA ALA A 102 3.17 0.15 -7.22
C ALA A 102 4.25 -0.92 -6.99
N GLN A 103 4.02 -2.14 -7.50
CA GLN A 103 5.00 -3.22 -7.43
C GLN A 103 6.30 -2.88 -8.18
N ALA A 104 6.21 -2.27 -9.37
CA ALA A 104 7.38 -1.85 -10.13
C ALA A 104 8.22 -0.83 -9.35
N VAL A 105 7.60 0.18 -8.75
CA VAL A 105 8.28 1.21 -7.94
C VAL A 105 8.99 0.61 -6.73
N LEU A 106 8.36 -0.35 -6.04
CA LEU A 106 8.97 -1.06 -4.91
C LEU A 106 10.15 -1.91 -5.37
N ASN A 107 9.99 -2.71 -6.43
CA ASN A 107 11.04 -3.59 -6.95
C ASN A 107 12.27 -2.83 -7.46
N GLU A 108 12.09 -1.62 -7.96
CA GLU A 108 13.18 -0.75 -8.43
C GLU A 108 13.86 0.04 -7.28
N GLY A 109 13.37 -0.07 -6.04
CA GLY A 109 13.89 0.66 -4.88
C GLY A 109 13.61 2.16 -4.89
N LYS A 110 12.85 2.68 -5.84
CA LYS A 110 12.55 4.12 -5.97
C LYS A 110 11.82 4.70 -4.76
N ALA A 111 11.05 3.87 -4.06
CA ALA A 111 10.37 4.28 -2.83
C ALA A 111 11.38 4.55 -1.70
N TRP A 112 12.43 3.75 -1.61
CA TRP A 112 13.53 3.97 -0.67
C TRP A 112 14.30 5.25 -0.98
N ASP A 113 14.66 5.48 -2.24
CA ASP A 113 15.35 6.69 -2.68
C ASP A 113 14.55 7.96 -2.31
N LYS A 114 13.21 7.90 -2.45
CA LYS A 114 12.33 9.01 -2.06
C LYS A 114 12.35 9.26 -0.55
N LEU A 115 12.36 8.21 0.27
CA LEU A 115 12.43 8.33 1.72
C LEU A 115 13.79 8.93 2.16
N VAL A 116 14.88 8.49 1.55
CA VAL A 116 16.22 9.04 1.80
C VAL A 116 16.26 10.53 1.45
N ALA A 117 15.76 10.92 0.29
CA ALA A 117 15.71 12.32 -0.11
C ALA A 117 14.86 13.18 0.84
N LEU A 118 13.74 12.64 1.35
CA LEU A 118 12.92 13.34 2.36
C LEU A 118 13.69 13.53 3.68
N ARG A 119 14.34 12.48 4.17
CA ARG A 119 15.17 12.55 5.39
C ARG A 119 16.25 13.63 5.26
N ASP A 120 16.96 13.64 4.12
CA ASP A 120 18.07 14.58 3.90
C ASP A 120 17.55 16.02 3.84
N ALA A 121 16.44 16.26 3.14
CA ALA A 121 15.80 17.58 3.09
C ALA A 121 15.32 18.10 4.46
N LEU A 122 14.88 17.20 5.35
CA LEU A 122 14.48 17.59 6.71
C LEU A 122 15.70 17.85 7.63
N SER A 123 16.80 17.12 7.42
CA SER A 123 18.03 17.31 8.20
C SER A 123 18.75 18.63 7.85
N ASP A 124 18.66 19.07 6.60
CA ASP A 124 19.26 20.35 6.16
C ASP A 124 18.46 21.57 6.66
N GLY A 125 17.21 21.38 7.12
CA GLY A 125 16.35 22.46 7.66
C GLY A 125 16.58 22.80 9.14
N ASP A 126 17.29 21.99 9.90
CA ASP A 126 17.57 22.21 11.34
C ASP A 126 18.83 23.07 11.60
N GLY A 127 19.36 23.72 10.58
CA GLY A 127 20.61 24.50 10.60
C GLY A 127 20.46 26.04 10.60
N GLU A 128 19.26 26.62 10.93
CA GLU A 128 19.08 28.05 11.13
C GLU A 128 18.56 28.40 12.53
#